data_dc6b33a77fffa6c4a528eae842d1cca7
#
_entry.id   dc6b33a77fffa6c4a528eae842d1cca7
#
_cell.length_a   1.000
_cell.length_b   1.000
_cell.length_c   1.000
_cell.angle_alpha   90.00
_cell.angle_beta   90.00
_cell.angle_gamma   90.00
#
_symmetry.space_group_name_H-M   'P 1'
#
loop_
_entity.id
_entity.type
_entity.pdbx_description
1 polymer ?
#
loop_
_entity_poly.entity_id
_entity_poly.type
_entity_poly.pdbx_seq_one_letter_code
_entity_poly.pdbx_strand_id
1 'polypeptide(L)'
;MIELKKDEETSVKGPYGEIDMVITPCTVKENTQPVLIMAHGFRGSMEGGGRAKYLADLAGEIAHVVRFNFNGSQLLSRQIEELENVVSYVKQRYAGSKIVLLGRSMGGCASLVAASRDAEIRGLVLWATPNDLQLTFLNSLGKSGYLKLKNGENLYLNDERGELVLTPDFLHDINKYDLIELLSNWKKRPLLVIHGAKDETVPLEQGQQSYFLAGLPKRLVVIPNADHSFTNHGHKAAEEVFSWLQHILI
;
A
#
# COMPACT_ATOMS: atom_id res chain seq x y z
N MET A 1 24.15 -0.31 23.54
CA MET A 1 23.90 -1.08 22.30
C MET A 1 22.40 -1.28 22.22
N ILE A 2 21.74 -0.71 21.20
CA ILE A 2 20.32 -0.99 20.93
C ILE A 2 20.33 -2.41 20.36
N GLU A 3 19.74 -3.34 21.09
CA GLU A 3 19.54 -4.71 20.62
C GLU A 3 18.55 -4.66 19.46
N LEU A 4 19.05 -4.80 18.23
CA LEU A 4 18.21 -4.90 17.04
C LEU A 4 17.31 -6.13 17.25
N LYS A 5 16.04 -5.89 17.53
CA LYS A 5 15.07 -6.98 17.59
C LYS A 5 14.99 -7.63 16.21
N LYS A 6 15.13 -8.95 16.19
CA LYS A 6 15.05 -9.75 14.96
C LYS A 6 13.62 -9.70 14.43
N ASP A 7 13.48 -9.49 13.13
CA ASP A 7 12.19 -9.64 12.44
C ASP A 7 11.58 -11.02 12.76
N GLU A 8 10.27 -11.07 12.95
CA GLU A 8 9.49 -12.27 13.21
C GLU A 8 8.79 -12.68 11.90
N GLU A 9 9.15 -13.82 11.37
CA GLU A 9 8.43 -14.45 10.25
C GLU A 9 7.21 -15.19 10.80
N THR A 10 6.04 -14.99 10.22
CA THR A 10 4.78 -15.61 10.63
C THR A 10 3.81 -15.67 9.45
N SER A 11 2.69 -16.36 9.63
CA SER A 11 1.61 -16.37 8.66
C SER A 11 0.24 -16.27 9.33
N VAL A 12 -0.76 -15.93 8.56
CA VAL A 12 -2.16 -16.00 8.98
C VAL A 12 -2.98 -16.69 7.90
N LYS A 13 -3.93 -17.52 8.32
CA LYS A 13 -4.88 -18.13 7.39
C LYS A 13 -5.78 -17.07 6.79
N GLY A 14 -5.62 -16.82 5.52
CA GLY A 14 -6.41 -15.87 4.75
C GLY A 14 -7.55 -16.53 3.97
N PRO A 15 -8.36 -15.73 3.27
CA PRO A 15 -9.50 -16.23 2.48
C PRO A 15 -9.07 -17.08 1.29
N TYR A 16 -7.83 -16.92 0.80
CA TYR A 16 -7.31 -17.59 -0.40
C TYR A 16 -6.06 -18.44 -0.13
N GLY A 17 -5.72 -18.71 1.10
CA GLY A 17 -4.55 -19.47 1.54
C GLY A 17 -3.82 -18.80 2.68
N GLU A 18 -2.65 -19.33 3.05
CA GLU A 18 -1.79 -18.69 4.06
C GLU A 18 -1.22 -17.38 3.52
N ILE A 19 -1.28 -16.34 4.33
CA ILE A 19 -0.69 -15.03 4.04
C ILE A 19 0.62 -14.93 4.83
N ASP A 20 1.73 -15.00 4.15
CA ASP A 20 3.07 -14.85 4.76
C ASP A 20 3.32 -13.40 5.16
N MET A 21 3.82 -13.20 6.37
CA MET A 21 4.07 -11.90 6.96
C MET A 21 5.43 -11.86 7.65
N VAL A 22 6.01 -10.67 7.69
CA VAL A 22 7.17 -10.33 8.50
C VAL A 22 6.79 -9.17 9.42
N ILE A 23 7.00 -9.36 10.72
CA ILE A 23 6.76 -8.35 11.74
C ILE A 23 8.09 -7.82 12.23
N THR A 24 8.36 -6.53 12.01
CA THR A 24 9.46 -5.80 12.65
C THR A 24 8.93 -5.25 13.98
N PRO A 25 9.42 -5.74 15.14
CA PRO A 25 8.92 -5.32 16.44
C PRO A 25 9.31 -3.89 16.78
N CYS A 26 8.40 -3.15 17.45
CA CYS A 26 8.72 -1.84 18.00
C CYS A 26 9.82 -1.93 19.06
N THR A 27 10.79 -1.00 19.03
CA THR A 27 11.88 -0.94 20.02
C THR A 27 11.47 -0.24 21.33
N VAL A 28 10.48 0.64 21.30
CA VAL A 28 9.94 1.32 22.48
C VAL A 28 9.10 0.32 23.29
N LYS A 29 9.28 0.33 24.62
CA LYS A 29 8.53 -0.52 25.55
C LYS A 29 7.47 0.33 26.25
N GLU A 30 6.32 0.46 25.62
CA GLU A 30 5.12 1.04 26.23
C GLU A 30 4.01 0.00 26.27
N ASN A 31 2.89 0.28 26.95
CA ASN A 31 1.80 -0.70 27.08
C ASN A 31 1.08 -1.00 25.76
N THR A 32 1.01 -0.01 24.85
CA THR A 32 0.39 -0.18 23.52
C THR A 32 1.18 0.61 22.49
N GLN A 33 1.93 -0.08 21.62
CA GLN A 33 2.60 0.55 20.50
C GLN A 33 1.68 0.59 19.25
N PRO A 34 1.81 1.65 18.44
CA PRO A 34 1.14 1.69 17.14
C PRO A 34 1.59 0.55 16.24
N VAL A 35 0.78 0.24 15.23
CA VAL A 35 1.12 -0.73 14.20
C VAL A 35 0.98 -0.09 12.82
N LEU A 36 2.03 -0.20 12.01
CA LEU A 36 2.03 0.12 10.59
C LEU A 36 1.86 -1.16 9.78
N ILE A 37 0.82 -1.27 8.97
CA ILE A 37 0.63 -2.39 8.03
C ILE A 37 0.95 -1.90 6.62
N MET A 38 1.83 -2.62 5.91
CA MET A 38 2.33 -2.22 4.60
C MET A 38 1.86 -3.18 3.51
N ALA A 39 1.08 -2.67 2.55
CA ALA A 39 0.54 -3.39 1.41
C ALA A 39 1.30 -3.04 0.12
N HIS A 40 1.87 -4.05 -0.54
CA HIS A 40 2.59 -3.88 -1.81
C HIS A 40 1.66 -3.70 -3.02
N GLY A 41 2.20 -3.21 -4.14
CA GLY A 41 1.45 -2.98 -5.37
C GLY A 41 1.35 -4.21 -6.28
N PHE A 42 0.82 -3.97 -7.48
CA PHE A 42 0.69 -4.97 -8.55
C PHE A 42 2.03 -5.66 -8.83
N ARG A 43 2.05 -7.00 -8.79
CA ARG A 43 3.25 -7.84 -8.94
C ARG A 43 4.40 -7.45 -7.99
N GLY A 44 4.09 -6.84 -6.87
CA GLY A 44 5.07 -6.49 -5.83
C GLY A 44 5.31 -7.63 -4.84
N SER A 45 6.06 -7.31 -3.79
CA SER A 45 6.28 -8.17 -2.64
C SER A 45 6.44 -7.34 -1.36
N MET A 46 6.36 -8.00 -0.22
CA MET A 46 6.59 -7.39 1.09
C MET A 46 8.00 -6.80 1.27
N GLU A 47 8.97 -7.20 0.43
CA GLU A 47 10.32 -6.64 0.45
C GLU A 47 10.44 -5.34 -0.34
N GLY A 48 9.59 -5.15 -1.38
CA GLY A 48 9.56 -3.94 -2.18
C GLY A 48 10.92 -3.53 -2.77
N GLY A 49 11.77 -4.52 -3.09
CA GLY A 49 13.15 -4.28 -3.52
C GLY A 49 14.01 -3.62 -2.42
N GLY A 50 13.82 -3.99 -1.17
CA GLY A 50 14.54 -3.48 0.00
C GLY A 50 13.97 -2.17 0.59
N ARG A 51 13.15 -1.43 -0.15
CA ARG A 51 12.55 -0.16 0.33
C ARG A 51 11.57 -0.34 1.47
N ALA A 52 10.78 -1.42 1.40
CA ALA A 52 9.84 -1.75 2.46
C ALA A 52 10.57 -2.16 3.75
N LYS A 53 11.65 -2.94 3.64
CA LYS A 53 12.51 -3.29 4.78
C LYS A 53 13.15 -2.04 5.39
N TYR A 54 13.69 -1.14 4.58
CA TYR A 54 14.29 0.11 5.06
C TYR A 54 13.29 0.96 5.86
N LEU A 55 12.06 1.13 5.33
CA LEU A 55 11.02 1.83 6.09
C LEU A 55 10.63 1.08 7.36
N ALA A 56 10.57 -0.25 7.32
CA ALA A 56 10.24 -1.05 8.49
C ALA A 56 11.27 -0.89 9.60
N ASP A 57 12.55 -0.82 9.25
CA ASP A 57 13.63 -0.57 10.23
C ASP A 57 13.51 0.81 10.87
N LEU A 58 13.24 1.85 10.07
CA LEU A 58 13.01 3.20 10.60
C LEU A 58 11.75 3.26 11.48
N ALA A 59 10.62 2.79 10.97
CA ALA A 59 9.34 2.86 11.67
C ALA A 59 9.31 1.93 12.90
N GLY A 60 10.12 0.88 12.94
CA GLY A 60 10.33 0.01 14.08
C GLY A 60 10.83 0.71 15.34
N GLU A 61 11.35 1.93 15.21
CA GLU A 61 11.68 2.76 16.36
C GLU A 61 10.45 3.21 17.16
N ILE A 62 9.28 3.36 16.52
CA ILE A 62 8.07 3.94 17.12
C ILE A 62 6.81 3.10 16.96
N ALA A 63 6.81 2.07 16.10
CA ALA A 63 5.65 1.23 15.82
C ALA A 63 6.07 -0.21 15.53
N HIS A 64 5.19 -1.18 15.75
CA HIS A 64 5.33 -2.48 15.09
C HIS A 64 5.06 -2.30 13.59
N VAL A 65 5.85 -2.97 12.74
CA VAL A 65 5.62 -2.92 11.28
C VAL A 65 5.30 -4.30 10.75
N VAL A 66 4.16 -4.44 10.12
CA VAL A 66 3.70 -5.67 9.48
C VAL A 66 3.83 -5.51 7.98
N ARG A 67 4.66 -6.34 7.35
CA ARG A 67 4.81 -6.49 5.90
C ARG A 67 4.28 -7.86 5.52
N PHE A 68 3.57 -8.00 4.44
CA PHE A 68 2.99 -9.26 4.00
C PHE A 68 2.95 -9.38 2.48
N ASN A 69 2.83 -10.61 1.99
CA ASN A 69 2.60 -10.89 0.57
C ASN A 69 1.12 -11.20 0.33
N PHE A 70 0.54 -10.57 -0.70
CA PHE A 70 -0.72 -11.04 -1.25
C PHE A 70 -0.53 -12.41 -1.93
N ASN A 71 -1.52 -13.31 -1.87
CA ASN A 71 -1.47 -14.67 -2.41
C ASN A 71 -1.49 -14.75 -3.95
N GLY A 72 -0.68 -13.91 -4.61
CA GLY A 72 -0.49 -13.94 -6.06
C GLY A 72 -1.67 -13.46 -6.88
N SER A 73 -2.84 -13.20 -6.28
CA SER A 73 -3.97 -12.63 -6.99
C SER A 73 -3.72 -11.17 -7.33
N GLN A 74 -3.95 -10.83 -8.59
CA GLN A 74 -3.89 -9.45 -9.06
C GLN A 74 -5.27 -8.76 -9.05
N LEU A 75 -6.33 -9.43 -8.60
CA LEU A 75 -7.65 -8.83 -8.44
C LEU A 75 -7.66 -7.93 -7.20
N LEU A 76 -8.06 -6.68 -7.38
CA LEU A 76 -8.11 -5.69 -6.29
C LEU A 76 -9.05 -6.12 -5.17
N SER A 77 -10.21 -6.71 -5.50
CA SER A 77 -11.15 -7.24 -4.51
C SER A 77 -10.51 -8.29 -3.60
N ARG A 78 -9.72 -9.21 -4.15
CA ARG A 78 -9.01 -10.22 -3.35
C ARG A 78 -7.92 -9.62 -2.47
N GLN A 79 -7.17 -8.64 -3.00
CA GLN A 79 -6.16 -7.93 -2.20
C GLN A 79 -6.80 -7.17 -1.03
N ILE A 80 -7.99 -6.59 -1.23
CA ILE A 80 -8.74 -5.94 -0.15
C ILE A 80 -9.11 -6.96 0.93
N GLU A 81 -9.69 -8.11 0.57
CA GLU A 81 -10.10 -9.15 1.52
C GLU A 81 -8.90 -9.72 2.31
N GLU A 82 -7.76 -9.93 1.65
CA GLU A 82 -6.52 -10.37 2.31
C GLU A 82 -5.97 -9.30 3.26
N LEU A 83 -5.98 -8.03 2.86
CA LEU A 83 -5.57 -6.94 3.73
C LEU A 83 -6.49 -6.79 4.94
N GLU A 84 -7.82 -6.90 4.75
CA GLU A 84 -8.79 -6.88 5.85
C GLU A 84 -8.56 -8.05 6.83
N ASN A 85 -8.14 -9.22 6.32
CA ASN A 85 -7.76 -10.36 7.16
C ASN A 85 -6.48 -10.08 7.97
N VAL A 86 -5.44 -9.49 7.35
CA VAL A 86 -4.23 -9.05 8.06
C VAL A 86 -4.54 -7.99 9.12
N VAL A 87 -5.41 -7.01 8.81
CA VAL A 87 -5.87 -6.00 9.77
C VAL A 87 -6.57 -6.67 10.97
N SER A 88 -7.44 -7.66 10.71
CA SER A 88 -8.13 -8.41 11.78
C SER A 88 -7.15 -9.17 12.67
N TYR A 89 -6.14 -9.82 12.10
CA TYR A 89 -5.06 -10.48 12.85
C TYR A 89 -4.31 -9.47 13.73
N VAL A 90 -3.95 -8.31 13.17
CA VAL A 90 -3.23 -7.25 13.89
C VAL A 90 -4.07 -6.72 15.05
N LYS A 91 -5.36 -6.50 14.87
CA LYS A 91 -6.27 -6.06 15.93
C LYS A 91 -6.35 -7.06 17.09
N GLN A 92 -6.32 -8.36 16.78
CA GLN A 92 -6.32 -9.40 17.82
C GLN A 92 -4.98 -9.46 18.56
N ARG A 93 -3.86 -9.41 17.82
CA ARG A 93 -2.51 -9.53 18.36
C ARG A 93 -2.08 -8.29 19.16
N TYR A 94 -2.47 -7.11 18.70
CA TYR A 94 -2.09 -5.81 19.26
C TYR A 94 -3.33 -5.01 19.68
N ALA A 95 -4.16 -5.64 20.53
CA ALA A 95 -5.42 -5.04 20.97
C ALA A 95 -5.21 -3.64 21.59
N GLY A 96 -6.01 -2.67 21.14
CA GLY A 96 -5.94 -1.28 21.59
C GLY A 96 -4.90 -0.41 20.89
N SER A 97 -4.07 -0.97 20.01
CA SER A 97 -3.06 -0.21 19.25
C SER A 97 -3.69 0.66 18.17
N LYS A 98 -3.07 1.83 17.93
CA LYS A 98 -3.40 2.66 16.76
C LYS A 98 -2.88 1.97 15.50
N ILE A 99 -3.74 1.70 14.53
CA ILE A 99 -3.35 1.07 13.25
C ILE A 99 -3.28 2.12 12.16
N VAL A 100 -2.19 2.13 11.40
CA VAL A 100 -1.98 2.93 10.19
C VAL A 100 -1.76 1.98 9.03
N LEU A 101 -2.44 2.22 7.91
CA LEU A 101 -2.17 1.51 6.66
C LEU A 101 -1.24 2.32 5.77
N LEU A 102 -0.29 1.65 5.16
CA LEU A 102 0.51 2.16 4.06
C LEU A 102 0.29 1.26 2.87
N GLY A 103 -0.14 1.82 1.75
CA GLY A 103 -0.22 1.08 0.52
C GLY A 103 0.56 1.75 -0.61
N ARG A 104 1.30 0.92 -1.38
CA ARG A 104 2.01 1.38 -2.56
C ARG A 104 1.25 1.00 -3.81
N SER A 105 1.07 1.95 -4.74
CA SER A 105 0.40 1.71 -6.04
C SER A 105 -0.96 1.04 -5.82
N MET A 106 -1.23 -0.09 -6.45
CA MET A 106 -2.48 -0.86 -6.27
C MET A 106 -2.74 -1.26 -4.80
N GLY A 107 -1.68 -1.54 -4.01
CA GLY A 107 -1.81 -1.77 -2.56
C GLY A 107 -2.33 -0.55 -1.81
N GLY A 108 -2.11 0.67 -2.33
CA GLY A 108 -2.71 1.90 -1.83
C GLY A 108 -4.22 1.96 -2.08
N CYS A 109 -4.68 1.46 -3.23
CA CYS A 109 -6.11 1.33 -3.51
C CYS A 109 -6.77 0.35 -2.54
N ALA A 110 -6.15 -0.83 -2.34
CA ALA A 110 -6.63 -1.80 -1.34
C ALA A 110 -6.68 -1.18 0.07
N SER A 111 -5.63 -0.44 0.45
CA SER A 111 -5.55 0.23 1.76
C SER A 111 -6.62 1.32 1.93
N LEU A 112 -6.90 2.11 0.88
CA LEU A 112 -7.95 3.13 0.92
C LEU A 112 -9.33 2.49 1.10
N VAL A 113 -9.63 1.41 0.35
CA VAL A 113 -10.92 0.71 0.45
C VAL A 113 -11.06 0.07 1.85
N ALA A 114 -10.07 -0.70 2.30
CA ALA A 114 -10.10 -1.33 3.62
C ALA A 114 -10.25 -0.30 4.75
N ALA A 115 -9.47 0.80 4.70
CA ALA A 115 -9.57 1.88 5.69
C ALA A 115 -10.90 2.64 5.63
N SER A 116 -11.55 2.73 4.47
CA SER A 116 -12.87 3.36 4.37
C SER A 116 -13.97 2.56 5.06
N ARG A 117 -13.80 1.24 5.12
CA ARG A 117 -14.74 0.30 5.76
C ARG A 117 -14.52 0.14 7.26
N ASP A 118 -13.34 0.57 7.76
CA ASP A 118 -12.91 0.36 9.12
C ASP A 118 -12.50 1.68 9.80
N ALA A 119 -13.35 2.20 10.67
CA ALA A 119 -13.12 3.46 11.38
C ALA A 119 -12.02 3.38 12.46
N GLU A 120 -11.56 2.17 12.82
CA GLU A 120 -10.46 2.00 13.78
C GLU A 120 -9.09 2.20 13.13
N ILE A 121 -8.99 2.17 11.79
CA ILE A 121 -7.78 2.58 11.09
C ILE A 121 -7.57 4.07 11.28
N ARG A 122 -6.49 4.44 11.94
CA ARG A 122 -6.23 5.80 12.42
C ARG A 122 -5.52 6.72 11.42
N GLY A 123 -4.91 6.17 10.38
CA GLY A 123 -4.21 6.95 9.37
C GLY A 123 -3.95 6.13 8.10
N LEU A 124 -3.66 6.83 7.02
CA LEU A 124 -3.43 6.21 5.72
C LEU A 124 -2.26 6.89 4.99
N VAL A 125 -1.36 6.08 4.45
CA VAL A 125 -0.30 6.53 3.54
C VAL A 125 -0.56 5.95 2.15
N LEU A 126 -0.71 6.83 1.17
CA LEU A 126 -0.86 6.51 -0.24
C LEU A 126 0.46 6.83 -0.96
N TRP A 127 1.24 5.80 -1.27
CA TRP A 127 2.55 5.93 -1.92
C TRP A 127 2.44 5.56 -3.39
N ALA A 128 2.59 6.54 -4.30
CA ALA A 128 2.37 6.39 -5.74
C ALA A 128 1.07 5.65 -6.07
N THR A 129 0.01 6.00 -5.35
CA THR A 129 -1.28 5.31 -5.43
C THR A 129 -2.16 5.96 -6.49
N PRO A 130 -2.71 5.19 -7.44
CA PRO A 130 -3.65 5.71 -8.42
C PRO A 130 -5.02 5.99 -7.81
N ASN A 131 -5.73 6.93 -8.41
CA ASN A 131 -7.16 7.13 -8.22
C ASN A 131 -7.96 6.91 -9.51
N ASP A 132 -7.26 6.77 -10.65
CA ASP A 132 -7.78 6.30 -11.93
C ASP A 132 -7.04 5.01 -12.33
N LEU A 133 -7.64 3.86 -11.99
CA LEU A 133 -7.05 2.55 -12.28
C LEU A 133 -7.07 2.21 -13.77
N GLN A 134 -8.05 2.72 -14.54
CA GLN A 134 -8.10 2.47 -15.97
C GLN A 134 -6.91 3.13 -16.68
N LEU A 135 -6.68 4.42 -16.43
CA LEU A 135 -5.53 5.13 -16.98
C LEU A 135 -4.21 4.50 -16.52
N THR A 136 -4.12 4.16 -15.24
CA THR A 136 -2.92 3.53 -14.68
C THR A 136 -2.59 2.21 -15.36
N PHE A 137 -3.57 1.33 -15.56
CA PHE A 137 -3.31 0.06 -16.23
C PHE A 137 -3.20 0.18 -17.76
N LEU A 138 -3.79 1.20 -18.37
CA LEU A 138 -3.48 1.54 -19.76
C LEU A 138 -2.00 1.92 -19.92
N ASN A 139 -1.45 2.71 -19.01
CA ASN A 139 -0.03 3.08 -19.02
C ASN A 139 0.87 1.86 -18.71
N SER A 140 0.53 1.08 -17.69
CA SER A 140 1.35 -0.05 -17.21
C SER A 140 1.38 -1.22 -18.19
N LEU A 141 0.24 -1.60 -18.79
CA LEU A 141 0.13 -2.73 -19.71
C LEU A 141 0.37 -2.33 -21.17
N GLY A 142 0.42 -1.04 -21.44
CA GLY A 142 0.41 -0.48 -22.78
C GLY A 142 -0.92 -0.66 -23.50
N LYS A 143 -1.15 0.13 -24.54
CA LYS A 143 -2.41 0.14 -25.30
C LYS A 143 -2.79 -1.25 -25.84
N SER A 144 -1.82 -2.00 -26.36
CA SER A 144 -2.08 -3.35 -26.91
C SER A 144 -2.52 -4.33 -25.84
N GLY A 145 -1.81 -4.40 -24.70
CA GLY A 145 -2.14 -5.29 -23.58
C GLY A 145 -3.50 -4.96 -22.96
N TYR A 146 -3.77 -3.67 -22.73
CA TYR A 146 -5.05 -3.21 -22.23
C TYR A 146 -6.23 -3.55 -23.16
N LEU A 147 -6.05 -3.36 -24.47
CA LEU A 147 -7.10 -3.68 -25.46
C LEU A 147 -7.39 -5.19 -25.56
N LYS A 148 -6.38 -6.06 -25.42
CA LYS A 148 -6.63 -7.51 -25.33
C LYS A 148 -7.61 -7.85 -24.22
N LEU A 149 -7.32 -7.38 -23.00
CA LEU A 149 -8.22 -7.60 -21.84
C LEU A 149 -9.62 -7.01 -22.09
N LYS A 150 -9.68 -5.80 -22.66
CA LYS A 150 -10.96 -5.14 -22.98
C LYS A 150 -11.80 -5.90 -24.01
N ASN A 151 -11.15 -6.60 -24.94
CA ASN A 151 -11.79 -7.40 -25.97
C ASN A 151 -12.13 -8.84 -25.50
N GLY A 152 -11.92 -9.16 -24.23
CA GLY A 152 -12.23 -10.47 -23.68
C GLY A 152 -11.09 -11.50 -23.83
N GLU A 153 -9.88 -11.07 -24.19
CA GLU A 153 -8.73 -11.94 -24.37
C GLU A 153 -7.83 -11.93 -23.12
N ASN A 154 -7.17 -13.05 -22.86
CA ASN A 154 -6.16 -13.12 -21.81
C ASN A 154 -4.88 -12.38 -22.23
N LEU A 155 -4.23 -11.74 -21.26
CA LEU A 155 -2.92 -11.14 -21.42
C LEU A 155 -1.87 -11.96 -20.65
N TYR A 156 -0.88 -12.45 -21.37
CA TYR A 156 0.26 -13.19 -20.84
C TYR A 156 1.42 -12.23 -20.64
N LEU A 157 1.87 -12.11 -19.40
CA LEU A 157 3.04 -11.31 -19.02
C LEU A 157 4.14 -12.28 -18.57
N ASN A 158 5.35 -12.08 -19.08
CA ASN A 158 6.54 -12.82 -18.68
C ASN A 158 7.71 -11.84 -18.62
N ASP A 159 8.18 -11.55 -17.44
CA ASP A 159 9.29 -10.64 -17.17
C ASP A 159 10.12 -11.14 -15.96
N GLU A 160 11.05 -10.33 -15.48
CA GLU A 160 11.90 -10.64 -14.32
C GLU A 160 11.12 -11.01 -13.04
N ARG A 161 9.84 -10.64 -12.96
CA ARG A 161 8.91 -10.97 -11.85
C ARG A 161 8.16 -12.29 -12.08
N GLY A 162 8.52 -13.02 -13.14
CA GLY A 162 7.93 -14.30 -13.50
C GLY A 162 6.73 -14.18 -14.45
N GLU A 163 6.05 -15.30 -14.62
CA GLU A 163 4.87 -15.42 -15.48
C GLU A 163 3.61 -14.97 -14.73
N LEU A 164 2.72 -14.30 -15.47
CA LEU A 164 1.40 -13.91 -14.99
C LEU A 164 0.41 -13.93 -16.14
N VAL A 165 -0.76 -14.49 -15.91
CA VAL A 165 -1.90 -14.40 -16.83
C VAL A 165 -2.94 -13.48 -16.21
N LEU A 166 -3.26 -12.39 -16.91
CA LEU A 166 -4.40 -11.55 -16.58
C LEU A 166 -5.58 -11.97 -17.47
N THR A 167 -6.72 -12.20 -16.84
CA THR A 167 -7.99 -12.42 -17.53
C THR A 167 -8.78 -11.12 -17.65
N PRO A 168 -9.79 -11.04 -18.51
CA PRO A 168 -10.68 -9.86 -18.60
C PRO A 168 -11.31 -9.45 -17.28
N ASP A 169 -11.48 -10.39 -16.33
CA ASP A 169 -12.00 -10.12 -14.97
C ASP A 169 -11.17 -9.08 -14.24
N PHE A 170 -9.89 -8.96 -14.57
CA PHE A 170 -9.03 -7.94 -13.98
C PHE A 170 -9.56 -6.52 -14.21
N LEU A 171 -9.95 -6.18 -15.46
CA LEU A 171 -10.52 -4.87 -15.76
C LEU A 171 -11.91 -4.68 -15.15
N HIS A 172 -12.71 -5.74 -15.07
CA HIS A 172 -14.00 -5.68 -14.39
C HIS A 172 -13.82 -5.43 -12.89
N ASP A 173 -12.82 -6.06 -12.29
CA ASP A 173 -12.57 -5.99 -10.86
C ASP A 173 -12.10 -4.61 -10.41
N ILE A 174 -11.13 -4.02 -11.11
CA ILE A 174 -10.63 -2.67 -10.76
C ILE A 174 -11.69 -1.58 -10.93
N ASN A 175 -12.72 -1.81 -11.76
CA ASN A 175 -13.82 -0.87 -11.98
C ASN A 175 -14.93 -0.93 -10.91
N LYS A 176 -14.85 -1.86 -9.96
CA LYS A 176 -15.83 -1.96 -8.86
C LYS A 176 -15.72 -0.86 -7.82
N TYR A 177 -14.59 -0.16 -7.79
CA TYR A 177 -14.25 0.75 -6.70
C TYR A 177 -14.12 2.20 -7.20
N ASP A 178 -14.96 3.08 -6.70
CA ASP A 178 -14.85 4.52 -6.92
C ASP A 178 -13.89 5.13 -5.90
N LEU A 179 -12.61 5.17 -6.27
CA LEU A 179 -11.55 5.70 -5.41
C LEU A 179 -11.69 7.23 -5.20
N ILE A 180 -12.27 7.94 -6.16
CA ILE A 180 -12.56 9.38 -6.08
C ILE A 180 -13.59 9.65 -4.99
N GLU A 181 -14.68 8.88 -4.97
CA GLU A 181 -15.70 8.97 -3.94
C GLU A 181 -15.12 8.65 -2.56
N LEU A 182 -14.34 7.57 -2.43
CA LEU A 182 -13.70 7.19 -1.16
C LEU A 182 -12.76 8.28 -0.64
N LEU A 183 -11.95 8.90 -1.50
CA LEU A 183 -11.07 10.02 -1.14
C LEU A 183 -11.88 11.25 -0.71
N SER A 184 -12.96 11.56 -1.40
CA SER A 184 -13.83 12.69 -1.05
C SER A 184 -14.52 12.53 0.30
N ASN A 185 -14.73 11.27 0.70
CA ASN A 185 -15.30 10.90 2.00
C ASN A 185 -14.23 10.69 3.09
N TRP A 186 -12.94 10.69 2.74
CA TRP A 186 -11.86 10.58 3.72
C TRP A 186 -11.70 11.88 4.51
N LYS A 187 -12.21 11.90 5.75
CA LYS A 187 -12.23 13.11 6.60
C LYS A 187 -11.82 12.77 8.04
N LYS A 188 -11.22 13.73 8.72
CA LYS A 188 -10.86 13.66 10.17
C LYS A 188 -9.83 12.59 10.54
N ARG A 189 -9.29 11.84 9.60
CA ARG A 189 -8.20 10.89 9.82
C ARG A 189 -6.97 11.33 9.01
N PRO A 190 -5.76 11.28 9.58
CA PRO A 190 -4.55 11.68 8.89
C PRO A 190 -4.34 10.94 7.57
N LEU A 191 -3.99 11.68 6.51
CA LEU A 191 -3.62 11.17 5.21
C LEU A 191 -2.26 11.72 4.79
N LEU A 192 -1.36 10.84 4.36
CA LEU A 192 -0.15 11.21 3.65
C LEU A 192 -0.23 10.69 2.22
N VAL A 193 -0.04 11.58 1.25
CA VAL A 193 0.17 11.20 -0.17
C VAL A 193 1.63 11.45 -0.52
N ILE A 194 2.33 10.41 -1.00
CA ILE A 194 3.71 10.50 -1.51
C ILE A 194 3.71 10.13 -2.97
N HIS A 195 4.28 10.98 -3.82
CA HIS A 195 4.29 10.78 -5.26
C HIS A 195 5.62 11.18 -5.91
N GLY A 196 6.01 10.45 -6.95
CA GLY A 196 7.16 10.79 -7.76
C GLY A 196 6.81 11.85 -8.82
N ALA A 197 7.66 12.86 -8.98
CA ALA A 197 7.41 13.91 -9.98
C ALA A 197 7.58 13.42 -11.43
N LYS A 198 8.22 12.27 -11.64
CA LYS A 198 8.40 11.63 -12.96
C LYS A 198 7.78 10.23 -13.01
N ASP A 199 6.68 10.04 -12.29
CA ASP A 199 5.92 8.78 -12.32
C ASP A 199 5.16 8.67 -13.65
N GLU A 200 5.63 7.77 -14.50
CA GLU A 200 5.08 7.51 -15.84
C GLU A 200 3.91 6.54 -15.83
N THR A 201 3.77 5.77 -14.77
CA THR A 201 2.70 4.76 -14.61
C THR A 201 1.45 5.37 -13.99
N VAL A 202 1.65 6.09 -12.89
CA VAL A 202 0.62 6.86 -12.20
C VAL A 202 1.01 8.33 -12.27
N PRO A 203 0.46 9.11 -13.20
CA PRO A 203 0.78 10.53 -13.34
C PRO A 203 0.62 11.28 -12.02
N LEU A 204 1.53 12.23 -11.75
CA LEU A 204 1.56 13.02 -10.51
C LEU A 204 0.21 13.69 -10.21
N GLU A 205 -0.51 14.06 -11.25
CA GLU A 205 -1.84 14.67 -11.17
C GLU A 205 -2.83 13.82 -10.38
N GLN A 206 -2.73 12.49 -10.44
CA GLN A 206 -3.57 11.59 -9.64
C GLN A 206 -3.26 11.72 -8.14
N GLY A 207 -1.99 11.82 -7.77
CA GLY A 207 -1.58 12.06 -6.38
C GLY A 207 -2.03 13.43 -5.88
N GLN A 208 -1.89 14.47 -6.70
CA GLN A 208 -2.37 15.82 -6.39
C GLN A 208 -3.89 15.85 -6.24
N GLN A 209 -4.63 15.17 -7.11
CA GLN A 209 -6.08 15.07 -7.03
C GLN A 209 -6.51 14.30 -5.77
N SER A 210 -5.84 13.20 -5.43
CA SER A 210 -6.10 12.45 -4.20
C SER A 210 -5.93 13.32 -2.96
N TYR A 211 -4.84 14.11 -2.92
CA TYR A 211 -4.63 15.08 -1.85
C TYR A 211 -5.72 16.16 -1.85
N PHE A 212 -6.10 16.70 -3.00
CA PHE A 212 -7.11 17.75 -3.10
C PHE A 212 -8.48 17.29 -2.56
N LEU A 213 -8.92 16.10 -2.94
CA LEU A 213 -10.22 15.54 -2.59
C LEU A 213 -10.37 15.21 -1.11
N ALA A 214 -9.32 14.68 -0.49
CA ALA A 214 -9.38 14.27 0.91
C ALA A 214 -9.53 15.47 1.85
N GLY A 215 -10.18 15.23 2.99
CA GLY A 215 -10.30 16.21 4.08
C GLY A 215 -9.04 16.29 4.95
N LEU A 216 -9.03 17.27 5.86
CA LEU A 216 -7.95 17.47 6.85
C LEU A 216 -8.06 16.44 8.00
N PRO A 217 -6.91 16.08 8.66
CA PRO A 217 -5.54 16.51 8.34
C PRO A 217 -4.92 15.71 7.19
N LYS A 218 -4.20 16.38 6.30
CA LYS A 218 -3.56 15.76 5.14
C LYS A 218 -2.23 16.41 4.76
N ARG A 219 -1.33 15.64 4.17
CA ARG A 219 -0.04 16.11 3.65
C ARG A 219 0.22 15.51 2.28
N LEU A 220 0.78 16.29 1.35
CA LEU A 220 1.32 15.84 0.07
C LEU A 220 2.84 16.03 0.07
N VAL A 221 3.56 14.98 -0.31
CA VAL A 221 5.01 15.01 -0.54
C VAL A 221 5.28 14.58 -1.98
N VAL A 222 5.86 15.46 -2.76
CA VAL A 222 6.31 15.18 -4.12
C VAL A 222 7.82 15.00 -4.10
N ILE A 223 8.30 13.83 -4.52
CA ILE A 223 9.73 13.55 -4.59
C ILE A 223 10.23 13.93 -6.00
N PRO A 224 11.10 14.95 -6.13
CA PRO A 224 11.64 15.36 -7.42
C PRO A 224 12.39 14.21 -8.10
N ASN A 225 12.20 14.07 -9.42
CA ASN A 225 12.84 13.06 -10.26
C ASN A 225 12.53 11.59 -9.92
N ALA A 226 11.68 11.28 -8.95
CA ALA A 226 11.28 9.91 -8.68
C ALA A 226 10.31 9.40 -9.75
N ASP A 227 10.61 8.22 -10.27
CA ASP A 227 9.76 7.39 -11.13
C ASP A 227 8.71 6.63 -10.31
N HIS A 228 7.87 5.82 -10.96
CA HIS A 228 6.88 4.98 -10.26
C HIS A 228 7.52 4.03 -9.25
N SER A 229 8.68 3.48 -9.57
CA SER A 229 9.41 2.55 -8.70
C SER A 229 10.20 3.23 -7.59
N PHE A 230 10.32 4.56 -7.61
CA PHE A 230 11.20 5.31 -6.71
C PHE A 230 12.64 4.80 -6.77
N THR A 231 13.10 4.43 -7.96
CA THR A 231 14.48 4.05 -8.22
C THR A 231 15.40 5.16 -7.69
N ASN A 232 16.35 4.82 -6.84
CA ASN A 232 17.25 5.79 -6.16
C ASN A 232 16.56 6.81 -5.22
N HIS A 233 15.24 6.79 -5.05
CA HIS A 233 14.50 7.76 -4.22
C HIS A 233 13.69 7.09 -3.09
N GLY A 234 13.76 5.76 -2.98
CA GLY A 234 12.96 5.01 -2.01
C GLY A 234 13.27 5.35 -0.56
N HIS A 235 14.56 5.57 -0.22
CA HIS A 235 14.96 5.99 1.13
C HIS A 235 14.40 7.36 1.48
N LYS A 236 14.51 8.33 0.57
CA LYS A 236 13.94 9.67 0.77
C LYS A 236 12.43 9.61 1.04
N ALA A 237 11.70 8.81 0.27
CA ALA A 237 10.27 8.64 0.48
C ALA A 237 9.96 7.93 1.82
N ALA A 238 10.76 6.94 2.22
CA ALA A 238 10.63 6.26 3.50
C ALA A 238 10.87 7.20 4.69
N GLU A 239 11.86 8.08 4.61
CA GLU A 239 12.15 9.11 5.61
C GLU A 239 10.97 10.10 5.78
N GLU A 240 10.31 10.48 4.67
CA GLU A 240 9.12 11.34 4.73
C GLU A 240 7.93 10.62 5.38
N VAL A 241 7.75 9.31 5.13
CA VAL A 241 6.75 8.49 5.83
C VAL A 241 7.06 8.44 7.31
N PHE A 242 8.31 8.12 7.68
CA PHE A 242 8.72 8.04 9.08
C PHE A 242 8.50 9.35 9.83
N SER A 243 8.93 10.47 9.25
CA SER A 243 8.71 11.81 9.82
C SER A 243 7.21 12.11 10.04
N TRP A 244 6.36 11.70 9.10
CA TRP A 244 4.92 11.88 9.24
C TRP A 244 4.33 10.95 10.31
N LEU A 245 4.77 9.70 10.41
CA LEU A 245 4.35 8.76 11.46
C LEU A 245 4.69 9.28 12.86
N GLN A 246 5.90 9.83 13.05
CA GLN A 246 6.27 10.47 14.31
C GLN A 246 5.27 11.57 14.71
N HIS A 247 4.78 12.34 13.74
CA HIS A 247 3.88 13.45 13.99
C HIS A 247 2.44 13.04 14.37
N ILE A 248 1.97 11.88 13.87
CA ILE A 248 0.59 11.43 14.10
C ILE A 248 0.45 10.36 15.19
N LEU A 249 1.55 9.71 15.56
CA LEU A 249 1.54 8.61 16.53
C LEU A 249 2.04 9.01 17.91
N ILE A 250 2.92 10.00 17.98
CA ILE A 250 3.44 10.60 19.19
C ILE A 250 2.65 11.88 19.50
#